data_085a342e295c28d666a4bb847e56ff20
#
_entry.id   085a342e295c28d666a4bb847e56ff20
#
_cell.length_a   1.000
_cell.length_b   1.000
_cell.length_c   1.000
_cell.angle_alpha   90.00
_cell.angle_beta   90.00
_cell.angle_gamma   90.00
#
_symmetry.space_group_name_H-M   'P 1'
#
loop_
_entity.id
_entity.type
_entity.pdbx_description
1 polymer ?
#
loop_
_entity_poly.entity_id
_entity_poly.type
_entity_poly.pdbx_seq_one_letter_code
_entity_poly.pdbx_strand_id
1 'polypeptide(L)'
;LVGEKGSGDFEEITWDEAFDLIQEKLQYALDNGGPKSIMSQGGSGNFSALTGAFSTFVGWLGGGTSTSGNMCCAGIDSGLAPVLGQRMQLVRNEIANSNYIIAWGNNPVISMTGYFGRFQEMMDNGGTLCTIDPFLSETADKSQEWIQPWPGTDSAVALAMLKVVIDEGLTDEEYIIAHTTAPCLIDKKTNAPAFADPADDTTYQVYDPATKTIVAHDASGVTPLLSVEGTEIANDYVTIY
;
A
#
# COMPACT_ATOMS: atom_id res chain seq x y z
N LEU A 1 23.95 4.81 -29.99
CA LEU A 1 23.16 4.76 -31.20
C LEU A 1 23.74 5.77 -32.21
N VAL A 2 24.24 5.31 -33.34
CA VAL A 2 24.81 6.17 -34.40
C VAL A 2 23.87 6.33 -35.59
N GLY A 3 22.88 5.45 -35.72
CA GLY A 3 21.84 5.54 -36.75
C GLY A 3 20.57 6.25 -36.25
N GLU A 4 19.51 6.19 -37.04
CA GLU A 4 18.18 6.70 -36.65
C GLU A 4 17.63 5.91 -35.47
N LYS A 5 16.75 6.54 -34.68
CA LYS A 5 16.10 5.88 -33.58
C LYS A 5 15.32 4.64 -34.05
N GLY A 6 15.67 3.47 -33.49
CA GLY A 6 15.08 2.20 -33.89
C GLY A 6 15.85 1.41 -34.96
N SER A 7 16.91 1.95 -35.54
CA SER A 7 17.74 1.24 -36.52
C SER A 7 18.52 0.06 -35.90
N GLY A 8 18.84 0.13 -34.63
CA GLY A 8 19.70 -0.85 -33.97
C GLY A 8 21.19 -0.65 -34.18
N ASP A 9 21.56 0.45 -34.86
CA ASP A 9 22.96 0.77 -35.15
C ASP A 9 23.62 1.40 -33.90
N PHE A 10 24.46 0.64 -33.22
CA PHE A 10 25.21 1.08 -32.03
C PHE A 10 26.70 1.01 -32.29
N GLU A 11 27.43 1.93 -31.70
CA GLU A 11 28.89 1.93 -31.66
C GLU A 11 29.32 1.90 -30.21
N GLU A 12 30.34 1.10 -29.90
CA GLU A 12 30.94 1.04 -28.57
C GLU A 12 31.76 2.30 -28.30
N ILE A 13 31.60 2.90 -27.12
CA ILE A 13 32.31 4.10 -26.70
C ILE A 13 32.99 3.84 -25.34
N THR A 14 34.00 4.64 -25.03
CA THR A 14 34.67 4.62 -23.73
C THR A 14 33.76 5.26 -22.65
N TRP A 15 34.09 4.99 -21.39
CA TRP A 15 33.40 5.65 -20.27
C TRP A 15 33.59 7.16 -20.26
N ASP A 16 34.77 7.68 -20.65
CA ASP A 16 35.02 9.11 -20.70
C ASP A 16 34.12 9.77 -21.76
N GLU A 17 34.03 9.20 -22.95
CA GLU A 17 33.13 9.67 -24.00
C GLU A 17 31.66 9.60 -23.55
N ALA A 18 31.26 8.57 -22.82
CA ALA A 18 29.91 8.47 -22.28
C ALA A 18 29.61 9.56 -21.24
N PHE A 19 30.56 9.86 -20.36
CA PHE A 19 30.41 10.94 -19.37
C PHE A 19 30.35 12.31 -20.03
N ASP A 20 31.16 12.56 -21.04
CA ASP A 20 31.12 13.81 -21.80
C ASP A 20 29.77 14.03 -22.48
N LEU A 21 29.22 12.99 -23.10
CA LEU A 21 27.89 13.03 -23.71
C LEU A 21 26.79 13.28 -22.67
N ILE A 22 26.82 12.61 -21.53
CA ILE A 22 25.87 12.81 -20.44
C ILE A 22 25.95 14.24 -19.91
N GLN A 23 27.16 14.76 -19.68
CA GLN A 23 27.37 16.11 -19.21
C GLN A 23 26.82 17.13 -20.21
N GLU A 24 27.13 17.00 -21.51
CA GLU A 24 26.60 17.86 -22.57
C GLU A 24 25.06 17.93 -22.53
N LYS A 25 24.39 16.77 -22.47
CA LYS A 25 22.94 16.73 -22.52
C LYS A 25 22.29 17.26 -21.24
N LEU A 26 22.84 16.95 -20.08
CA LEU A 26 22.36 17.49 -18.80
C LEU A 26 22.56 19.00 -18.73
N GLN A 27 23.74 19.50 -19.14
CA GLN A 27 24.00 20.94 -19.15
C GLN A 27 23.05 21.67 -20.10
N TYR A 28 22.83 21.12 -21.29
CA TYR A 28 21.86 21.67 -22.22
C TYR A 28 20.45 21.75 -21.62
N ALA A 29 20.00 20.71 -20.94
CA ALA A 29 18.71 20.69 -20.30
C ALA A 29 18.62 21.74 -19.17
N LEU A 30 19.66 21.86 -18.35
CA LEU A 30 19.72 22.85 -17.28
C LEU A 30 19.70 24.29 -17.81
N ASP A 31 20.46 24.57 -18.85
CA ASP A 31 20.57 25.92 -19.45
C ASP A 31 19.27 26.37 -20.15
N ASN A 32 18.53 25.44 -20.76
CA ASN A 32 17.35 25.75 -21.55
C ASN A 32 16.00 25.54 -20.84
N GLY A 33 15.95 24.68 -19.82
CA GLY A 33 14.69 24.35 -19.13
C GLY A 33 14.80 24.26 -17.61
N GLY A 34 16.02 24.42 -17.09
CA GLY A 34 16.31 24.28 -15.67
C GLY A 34 16.13 22.82 -15.16
N PRO A 35 16.32 22.59 -13.86
CA PRO A 35 16.29 21.25 -13.27
C PRO A 35 15.00 20.47 -13.55
N LYS A 36 13.85 21.14 -13.63
CA LYS A 36 12.55 20.50 -13.88
C LYS A 36 12.39 19.93 -15.29
N SER A 37 13.26 20.31 -16.25
CA SER A 37 13.30 19.69 -17.57
C SER A 37 13.94 18.29 -17.58
N ILE A 38 14.60 17.92 -16.49
CA ILE A 38 15.21 16.62 -16.30
C ILE A 38 14.22 15.74 -15.56
N MET A 39 13.78 14.66 -16.19
CA MET A 39 12.89 13.68 -15.56
C MET A 39 13.68 12.47 -15.09
N SER A 40 13.56 12.16 -13.81
CA SER A 40 14.07 10.91 -13.24
C SER A 40 12.94 9.88 -13.14
N GLN A 41 13.22 8.66 -13.58
CA GLN A 41 12.31 7.53 -13.42
C GLN A 41 13.06 6.39 -12.73
N GLY A 42 12.48 5.91 -11.66
CA GLY A 42 12.99 4.76 -10.92
C GLY A 42 11.86 3.77 -10.62
N GLY A 43 12.22 2.63 -10.08
CA GLY A 43 11.27 1.60 -9.67
C GLY A 43 11.97 0.55 -8.82
N SER A 44 11.26 -0.51 -8.48
CA SER A 44 11.85 -1.68 -7.83
C SER A 44 12.78 -2.42 -8.81
N GLY A 45 13.77 -3.08 -8.27
CA GLY A 45 14.76 -3.85 -9.05
C GLY A 45 16.03 -3.97 -8.22
N ASN A 46 16.95 -3.07 -8.38
CA ASN A 46 18.22 -3.11 -7.66
C ASN A 46 18.15 -2.28 -6.37
N PHE A 47 17.68 -2.89 -5.28
CA PHE A 47 17.69 -2.26 -3.95
C PHE A 47 19.09 -2.35 -3.35
N SER A 48 19.91 -1.33 -3.59
CA SER A 48 21.25 -1.22 -3.03
C SER A 48 21.55 0.19 -2.55
N ALA A 49 22.65 0.37 -1.83
CA ALA A 49 23.13 1.69 -1.42
C ALA A 49 23.38 2.60 -2.63
N LEU A 50 23.68 2.03 -3.81
CA LEU A 50 23.89 2.78 -5.05
C LEU A 50 22.61 3.44 -5.57
N THR A 51 21.44 2.91 -5.24
CA THR A 51 20.16 3.54 -5.60
C THR A 51 20.00 4.93 -4.97
N GLY A 52 20.50 5.10 -3.73
CA GLY A 52 20.55 6.39 -3.06
C GLY A 52 21.47 7.41 -3.73
N ALA A 53 22.57 6.95 -4.34
CA ALA A 53 23.48 7.82 -5.06
C ALA A 53 22.84 8.53 -6.25
N PHE A 54 21.93 7.84 -6.97
CA PHE A 54 21.18 8.46 -8.07
C PHE A 54 20.27 9.58 -7.60
N SER A 55 19.53 9.38 -6.52
CA SER A 55 18.68 10.42 -5.95
C SER A 55 19.48 11.61 -5.46
N THR A 56 20.65 11.38 -4.86
CA THR A 56 21.59 12.44 -4.44
C THR A 56 22.12 13.22 -5.65
N PHE A 57 22.49 12.53 -6.71
CA PHE A 57 22.94 13.16 -7.96
C PHE A 57 21.86 14.08 -8.55
N VAL A 58 20.61 13.60 -8.66
CA VAL A 58 19.48 14.45 -9.11
C VAL A 58 19.26 15.64 -8.19
N GLY A 59 19.44 15.48 -6.89
CA GLY A 59 19.39 16.59 -5.91
C GLY A 59 20.47 17.65 -6.18
N TRP A 60 21.69 17.25 -6.52
CA TRP A 60 22.79 18.18 -6.86
C TRP A 60 22.56 18.94 -8.16
N LEU A 61 21.79 18.41 -9.08
CA LEU A 61 21.37 19.13 -10.29
C LEU A 61 20.31 20.22 -10.00
N GLY A 62 19.88 20.37 -8.74
CA GLY A 62 18.83 21.32 -8.34
C GLY A 62 17.43 20.67 -8.28
N GLY A 63 17.38 19.36 -8.26
CA GLY A 63 16.16 18.55 -8.32
C GLY A 63 15.81 18.11 -9.75
N GLY A 64 14.58 17.66 -9.92
CA GLY A 64 14.10 17.17 -11.21
C GLY A 64 12.60 16.96 -11.19
N THR A 65 12.04 16.51 -12.28
CA THR A 65 10.66 16.00 -12.35
C THR A 65 10.69 14.50 -12.10
N SER A 66 9.75 14.02 -11.32
CA SER A 66 9.53 12.57 -11.08
C SER A 66 8.09 12.19 -11.38
N THR A 67 7.85 10.91 -11.63
CA THR A 67 6.49 10.37 -11.72
C THR A 67 5.84 10.36 -10.34
N SER A 68 4.54 10.64 -10.27
CA SER A 68 3.74 10.47 -9.06
C SER A 68 3.05 9.11 -9.09
N GLY A 69 3.09 8.41 -7.95
CA GLY A 69 2.58 7.05 -7.82
C GLY A 69 3.42 6.01 -8.57
N ASN A 70 3.05 4.77 -8.43
CA ASN A 70 3.67 3.66 -9.15
C ASN A 70 2.67 2.50 -9.33
N MET A 71 2.81 1.75 -10.42
CA MET A 71 1.92 0.60 -10.69
C MET A 71 2.14 -0.57 -9.72
N CYS A 72 3.30 -0.62 -9.04
CA CYS A 72 3.65 -1.71 -8.15
C CYS A 72 2.85 -1.64 -6.82
N CYS A 73 2.83 -0.47 -6.17
CA CYS A 73 2.33 -0.34 -4.79
C CYS A 73 1.17 0.65 -4.64
N ALA A 74 0.86 1.48 -5.63
CA ALA A 74 -0.15 2.53 -5.49
C ALA A 74 -1.53 1.97 -5.09
N GLY A 75 -1.93 0.81 -5.61
CA GLY A 75 -3.19 0.16 -5.23
C GLY A 75 -3.19 -0.29 -3.77
N ILE A 76 -2.08 -0.87 -3.31
CA ILE A 76 -1.92 -1.30 -1.91
C ILE A 76 -1.92 -0.09 -0.97
N ASP A 77 -1.17 0.94 -1.33
CA ASP A 77 -1.05 2.16 -0.53
C ASP A 77 -2.41 2.88 -0.44
N SER A 78 -3.15 2.95 -1.56
CA SER A 78 -4.50 3.52 -1.59
C SER A 78 -5.53 2.73 -0.79
N GLY A 79 -5.34 1.43 -0.62
CA GLY A 79 -6.22 0.59 0.20
C GLY A 79 -5.87 0.64 1.69
N LEU A 80 -4.59 0.61 2.05
CA LEU A 80 -4.16 0.50 3.45
C LEU A 80 -4.06 1.85 4.17
N ALA A 81 -3.56 2.89 3.50
CA ALA A 81 -3.33 4.18 4.14
C ALA A 81 -4.62 4.84 4.69
N PRO A 82 -5.77 4.83 4.00
CA PRO A 82 -7.00 5.36 4.55
C PRO A 82 -7.50 4.62 5.80
N VAL A 83 -7.21 3.33 5.93
CA VAL A 83 -7.70 2.49 7.03
C VAL A 83 -6.72 2.47 8.20
N LEU A 84 -5.43 2.29 7.93
CA LEU A 84 -4.38 2.08 8.94
C LEU A 84 -3.44 3.28 9.11
N GLY A 85 -3.67 4.38 8.39
CA GLY A 85 -2.80 5.57 8.38
C GLY A 85 -1.53 5.42 7.54
N GLN A 86 -1.03 4.21 7.37
CA GLN A 86 0.16 3.92 6.57
C GLN A 86 0.17 2.49 6.03
N ARG A 87 1.03 2.25 5.07
CA ARG A 87 1.31 0.90 4.62
C ARG A 87 2.09 0.15 5.69
N MET A 88 1.47 -0.86 6.27
CA MET A 88 2.12 -1.78 7.19
C MET A 88 2.56 -3.05 6.46
N GLN A 89 3.70 -3.58 6.86
CA GLN A 89 4.20 -4.87 6.37
C GLN A 89 4.57 -5.75 7.56
N LEU A 90 4.11 -6.99 7.52
CA LEU A 90 4.53 -8.00 8.47
C LEU A 90 6.04 -8.28 8.34
N VAL A 91 6.71 -8.45 9.46
CA VAL A 91 8.09 -8.96 9.48
C VAL A 91 8.05 -10.41 9.00
N ARG A 92 8.79 -10.70 7.93
CA ARG A 92 8.72 -12.01 7.25
C ARG A 92 9.05 -13.21 8.14
N ASN A 93 9.82 -13.01 9.20
CA ASN A 93 10.13 -14.07 10.17
C ASN A 93 8.91 -14.50 10.98
N GLU A 94 7.89 -13.62 11.12
CA GLU A 94 6.67 -13.92 11.87
C GLU A 94 5.69 -14.85 11.12
N ILE A 95 5.96 -15.12 9.84
CA ILE A 95 5.16 -16.06 9.03
C ILE A 95 5.03 -17.41 9.74
N ALA A 96 6.12 -17.92 10.34
CA ALA A 96 6.13 -19.20 11.03
C ALA A 96 5.25 -19.24 12.30
N ASN A 97 4.90 -18.07 12.86
CA ASN A 97 4.06 -17.95 14.07
C ASN A 97 2.57 -17.86 13.76
N SER A 98 2.20 -17.88 12.47
CA SER A 98 0.79 -17.79 12.04
C SER A 98 0.12 -19.17 12.07
N ASN A 99 -1.17 -19.21 12.41
CA ASN A 99 -1.97 -20.43 12.34
C ASN A 99 -2.70 -20.59 11.00
N TYR A 100 -2.95 -19.47 10.30
CA TYR A 100 -3.60 -19.44 8.99
C TYR A 100 -3.03 -18.31 8.15
N ILE A 101 -2.61 -18.63 6.95
CA ILE A 101 -2.05 -17.65 6.00
C ILE A 101 -2.84 -17.71 4.70
N ILE A 102 -3.22 -16.55 4.19
CA ILE A 102 -3.80 -16.39 2.86
C ILE A 102 -2.74 -15.79 1.94
N ALA A 103 -2.27 -16.59 0.98
CA ALA A 103 -1.43 -16.11 -0.13
C ALA A 103 -2.34 -15.67 -1.27
N TRP A 104 -2.62 -14.37 -1.37
CA TRP A 104 -3.56 -13.81 -2.34
C TRP A 104 -2.81 -13.17 -3.51
N GLY A 105 -2.95 -13.77 -4.71
CA GLY A 105 -2.24 -13.34 -5.91
C GLY A 105 -0.71 -13.31 -5.72
N ASN A 106 -0.20 -14.21 -4.90
CA ASN A 106 1.19 -14.26 -4.52
C ASN A 106 1.74 -15.69 -4.62
N ASN A 107 2.88 -15.85 -5.29
CA ASN A 107 3.55 -17.14 -5.46
C ASN A 107 4.92 -17.17 -4.74
N PRO A 108 4.94 -17.23 -3.38
CA PRO A 108 6.16 -17.19 -2.60
C PRO A 108 7.12 -18.36 -2.86
N VAL A 109 6.66 -19.51 -3.34
CA VAL A 109 7.53 -20.61 -3.77
C VAL A 109 8.52 -20.14 -4.84
N ILE A 110 8.11 -19.29 -5.76
CA ILE A 110 8.95 -18.76 -6.84
C ILE A 110 9.53 -17.40 -6.49
N SER A 111 8.69 -16.44 -6.04
CA SER A 111 9.10 -15.05 -5.86
C SER A 111 9.81 -14.77 -4.54
N MET A 112 9.70 -15.67 -3.56
CA MET A 112 10.25 -15.52 -2.22
C MET A 112 10.90 -16.81 -1.71
N THR A 113 11.63 -17.52 -2.55
CA THR A 113 12.22 -18.84 -2.26
C THR A 113 12.99 -18.90 -0.94
N GLY A 114 13.75 -17.86 -0.61
CA GLY A 114 14.49 -17.78 0.66
C GLY A 114 13.61 -17.68 1.91
N TYR A 115 12.34 -17.34 1.77
CA TYR A 115 11.39 -17.24 2.88
C TYR A 115 10.34 -18.34 2.87
N PHE A 116 10.21 -19.10 1.80
CA PHE A 116 9.19 -20.15 1.71
C PHE A 116 9.36 -21.22 2.82
N GLY A 117 10.57 -21.42 3.31
CA GLY A 117 10.83 -22.26 4.49
C GLY A 117 10.03 -21.87 5.74
N ARG A 118 9.68 -20.58 5.90
CA ARG A 118 8.83 -20.13 7.01
C ARG A 118 7.37 -20.52 6.83
N PHE A 119 6.87 -20.58 5.60
CA PHE A 119 5.54 -21.12 5.30
C PHE A 119 5.51 -22.64 5.58
N GLN A 120 6.60 -23.35 5.22
CA GLN A 120 6.69 -24.77 5.53
C GLN A 120 6.73 -25.02 7.04
N GLU A 121 7.51 -24.26 7.79
CA GLU A 121 7.57 -24.33 9.25
C GLU A 121 6.19 -24.07 9.89
N MET A 122 5.44 -23.10 9.39
CA MET A 122 4.06 -22.83 9.82
C MET A 122 3.16 -24.04 9.58
N MET A 123 3.23 -24.65 8.39
CA MET A 123 2.43 -25.84 8.05
C MET A 123 2.84 -27.05 8.89
N ASP A 124 4.12 -27.27 9.11
CA ASP A 124 4.66 -28.36 9.96
C ASP A 124 4.21 -28.22 11.43
N ASN A 125 3.99 -26.98 11.88
CA ASN A 125 3.43 -26.66 13.20
C ASN A 125 1.88 -26.76 13.24
N GLY A 126 1.23 -27.23 12.17
CA GLY A 126 -0.21 -27.44 12.10
C GLY A 126 -1.02 -26.25 11.59
N GLY A 127 -0.36 -25.20 11.08
CA GLY A 127 -1.02 -24.07 10.44
C GLY A 127 -1.50 -24.41 9.03
N THR A 128 -2.42 -23.60 8.51
CA THR A 128 -3.00 -23.75 7.17
C THR A 128 -2.52 -22.66 6.23
N LEU A 129 -2.08 -23.06 5.04
CA LEU A 129 -1.84 -22.16 3.91
C LEU A 129 -3.02 -22.27 2.94
N CYS A 130 -3.71 -21.16 2.73
CA CYS A 130 -4.74 -20.99 1.71
C CYS A 130 -4.16 -20.11 0.59
N THR A 131 -4.28 -20.53 -0.66
CA THR A 131 -3.90 -19.70 -1.80
C THR A 131 -5.14 -19.27 -2.58
N ILE A 132 -5.26 -17.97 -2.81
CA ILE A 132 -6.28 -17.37 -3.68
C ILE A 132 -5.57 -16.92 -4.96
N ASP A 133 -5.73 -17.67 -6.04
CA ASP A 133 -5.03 -17.45 -7.30
C ASP A 133 -5.87 -18.00 -8.46
N PRO A 134 -6.02 -17.27 -9.58
CA PRO A 134 -6.80 -17.75 -10.74
C PRO A 134 -6.21 -18.98 -11.44
N PHE A 135 -4.95 -19.32 -11.19
CA PHE A 135 -4.34 -20.55 -11.71
C PHE A 135 -3.63 -21.34 -10.60
N LEU A 136 -3.43 -22.62 -10.83
CA LEU A 136 -2.69 -23.49 -9.91
C LEU A 136 -1.20 -23.17 -9.97
N SER A 137 -0.78 -22.18 -9.18
CA SER A 137 0.63 -21.82 -9.01
C SER A 137 1.38 -22.84 -8.16
N GLU A 138 2.72 -22.79 -8.14
CA GLU A 138 3.54 -23.67 -7.30
C GLU A 138 3.23 -23.52 -5.80
N THR A 139 2.78 -22.32 -5.40
CA THR A 139 2.32 -22.09 -4.04
C THR A 139 0.93 -22.72 -3.82
N ALA A 140 0.01 -22.56 -4.76
CA ALA A 140 -1.30 -23.19 -4.70
C ALA A 140 -1.21 -24.71 -4.64
N ASP A 141 -0.29 -25.32 -5.39
CA ASP A 141 -0.03 -26.76 -5.36
C ASP A 141 0.45 -27.28 -3.99
N LYS A 142 1.12 -26.43 -3.21
CA LYS A 142 1.63 -26.74 -1.85
C LYS A 142 0.68 -26.33 -0.72
N SER A 143 -0.41 -25.62 -1.05
CA SER A 143 -1.40 -25.16 -0.08
C SER A 143 -2.38 -26.25 0.29
N GLN A 144 -2.88 -26.22 1.52
CA GLN A 144 -3.97 -27.09 1.95
C GLN A 144 -5.30 -26.67 1.33
N GLU A 145 -5.44 -25.38 0.99
CA GLU A 145 -6.64 -24.82 0.38
C GLU A 145 -6.27 -23.96 -0.82
N TRP A 146 -7.01 -24.13 -1.91
CA TRP A 146 -6.89 -23.28 -3.09
C TRP A 146 -8.26 -22.79 -3.54
N ILE A 147 -8.39 -21.46 -3.59
CA ILE A 147 -9.59 -20.78 -4.08
C ILE A 147 -9.24 -20.15 -5.43
N GLN A 148 -9.98 -20.52 -6.46
CA GLN A 148 -9.79 -20.03 -7.81
C GLN A 148 -10.84 -18.95 -8.16
N PRO A 149 -10.55 -17.64 -7.98
CA PRO A 149 -11.46 -16.60 -8.40
C PRO A 149 -11.38 -16.40 -9.92
N TRP A 150 -12.45 -15.91 -10.53
CA TRP A 150 -12.35 -15.37 -11.87
C TRP A 150 -11.47 -14.10 -11.84
N PRO A 151 -10.56 -13.89 -12.82
CA PRO A 151 -9.77 -12.66 -12.89
C PRO A 151 -10.64 -11.42 -12.80
N GLY A 152 -10.25 -10.48 -11.91
CA GLY A 152 -10.99 -9.24 -11.65
C GLY A 152 -12.17 -9.38 -10.67
N THR A 153 -12.35 -10.52 -10.01
CA THR A 153 -13.40 -10.72 -9.00
C THR A 153 -12.88 -10.78 -7.57
N ASP A 154 -11.62 -10.44 -7.34
CA ASP A 154 -10.97 -10.46 -6.02
C ASP A 154 -11.73 -9.63 -4.98
N SER A 155 -12.22 -8.45 -5.36
CA SER A 155 -13.01 -7.60 -4.48
C SER A 155 -14.33 -8.25 -4.07
N ALA A 156 -14.96 -9.04 -4.93
CA ALA A 156 -16.18 -9.78 -4.57
C ALA A 156 -15.89 -10.88 -3.54
N VAL A 157 -14.76 -11.58 -3.68
CA VAL A 157 -14.29 -12.56 -2.68
C VAL A 157 -14.02 -11.88 -1.35
N ALA A 158 -13.29 -10.75 -1.34
CA ALA A 158 -12.99 -10.00 -0.13
C ALA A 158 -14.26 -9.50 0.57
N LEU A 159 -15.22 -8.95 -0.18
CA LEU A 159 -16.50 -8.49 0.37
C LEU A 159 -17.34 -9.66 0.92
N ALA A 160 -17.31 -10.84 0.29
CA ALA A 160 -17.99 -12.03 0.81
C ALA A 160 -17.37 -12.49 2.14
N MET A 161 -16.04 -12.46 2.26
CA MET A 161 -15.36 -12.75 3.53
C MET A 161 -15.72 -11.74 4.61
N LEU A 162 -15.67 -10.43 4.30
CA LEU A 162 -16.07 -9.35 5.19
C LEU A 162 -17.53 -9.52 5.67
N LYS A 163 -18.43 -9.86 4.76
CA LYS A 163 -19.84 -10.10 5.11
C LYS A 163 -19.97 -11.20 6.18
N VAL A 164 -19.27 -12.31 6.03
CA VAL A 164 -19.29 -13.40 7.03
C VAL A 164 -18.74 -12.91 8.37
N VAL A 165 -17.61 -12.19 8.38
CA VAL A 165 -17.00 -11.65 9.61
C VAL A 165 -17.99 -10.74 10.35
N ILE A 166 -18.71 -9.87 9.63
CA ILE A 166 -19.68 -8.94 10.22
C ILE A 166 -20.94 -9.67 10.68
N ASP A 167 -21.52 -10.50 9.81
CA ASP A 167 -22.80 -11.21 10.11
C ASP A 167 -22.66 -12.14 11.33
N GLU A 168 -21.49 -12.74 11.52
CA GLU A 168 -21.22 -13.66 12.63
C GLU A 168 -20.61 -12.97 13.88
N GLY A 169 -20.41 -11.65 13.84
CA GLY A 169 -19.85 -10.86 14.95
C GLY A 169 -18.41 -11.25 15.30
N LEU A 170 -17.60 -11.57 14.28
CA LEU A 170 -16.19 -11.98 14.45
C LEU A 170 -15.22 -10.80 14.38
N THR A 171 -15.72 -9.57 14.46
CA THR A 171 -14.91 -8.35 14.46
C THR A 171 -14.23 -8.15 15.79
N ASP A 172 -12.94 -7.82 15.77
CA ASP A 172 -12.20 -7.35 16.94
C ASP A 172 -12.44 -5.84 17.10
N GLU A 173 -13.53 -5.49 17.78
CA GLU A 173 -13.95 -4.10 17.95
C GLU A 173 -12.89 -3.26 18.69
N GLU A 174 -12.22 -3.83 19.68
CA GLU A 174 -11.19 -3.12 20.46
C GLU A 174 -10.02 -2.74 19.54
N TYR A 175 -9.55 -3.68 18.72
CA TYR A 175 -8.50 -3.42 17.74
C TYR A 175 -8.94 -2.40 16.70
N ILE A 176 -10.14 -2.55 16.15
CA ILE A 176 -10.67 -1.66 15.11
C ILE A 176 -10.76 -0.22 15.62
N ILE A 177 -11.27 -0.02 16.83
CA ILE A 177 -11.37 1.30 17.46
C ILE A 177 -9.99 1.91 17.71
N ALA A 178 -9.04 1.11 18.21
CA ALA A 178 -7.73 1.62 18.62
C ALA A 178 -6.76 1.88 17.46
N HIS A 179 -6.90 1.14 16.34
CA HIS A 179 -5.87 1.07 15.33
C HIS A 179 -6.33 1.38 13.90
N THR A 180 -7.59 1.75 13.70
CA THR A 180 -8.12 2.04 12.36
C THR A 180 -8.93 3.33 12.35
N THR A 181 -9.25 3.80 11.15
CA THR A 181 -10.16 4.96 10.96
C THR A 181 -11.64 4.58 11.03
N ALA A 182 -11.97 3.31 11.29
CA ALA A 182 -13.35 2.82 11.28
C ALA A 182 -14.34 3.64 12.15
N PRO A 183 -14.00 4.10 13.36
CA PRO A 183 -14.90 4.92 14.17
C PRO A 183 -15.00 6.39 13.71
N CYS A 184 -14.20 6.81 12.71
CA CYS A 184 -14.19 8.19 12.24
C CYS A 184 -15.47 8.54 11.51
N LEU A 185 -15.92 9.78 11.71
CA LEU A 185 -17.18 10.27 11.17
C LEU A 185 -17.06 10.73 9.73
N ILE A 186 -18.05 10.40 8.93
CA ILE A 186 -18.29 10.93 7.59
C ILE A 186 -19.54 11.84 7.65
N ASP A 187 -19.40 13.07 7.19
CA ASP A 187 -20.54 13.98 7.03
C ASP A 187 -21.37 13.53 5.82
N LYS A 188 -22.65 13.22 6.05
CA LYS A 188 -23.57 12.71 5.03
C LYS A 188 -23.90 13.75 3.95
N LYS A 189 -23.74 15.05 4.22
CA LYS A 189 -24.04 16.12 3.24
C LYS A 189 -22.91 16.29 2.25
N THR A 190 -21.67 16.21 2.74
CA THR A 190 -20.47 16.38 1.90
C THR A 190 -19.91 15.07 1.39
N ASN A 191 -20.28 13.95 2.01
CA ASN A 191 -19.72 12.61 1.81
C ASN A 191 -18.20 12.60 1.99
N ALA A 192 -17.70 13.36 2.96
CA ALA A 192 -16.29 13.53 3.26
C ALA A 192 -16.01 13.26 4.75
N PRO A 193 -14.79 12.84 5.12
CA PRO A 193 -14.41 12.72 6.52
C PRO A 193 -14.62 14.03 7.28
N ALA A 194 -15.09 13.92 8.51
CA ALA A 194 -15.22 15.06 9.41
C ALA A 194 -13.89 15.26 10.14
N PHE A 195 -13.29 16.44 10.00
CA PHE A 195 -12.06 16.83 10.67
C PHE A 195 -12.33 17.83 11.78
N ALA A 196 -11.57 17.77 12.87
CA ALA A 196 -11.65 18.73 13.97
C ALA A 196 -11.17 20.13 13.53
N ASP A 197 -10.14 20.17 12.69
CA ASP A 197 -9.69 21.36 11.97
C ASP A 197 -9.78 21.09 10.46
N PRO A 198 -10.59 21.85 9.71
CA PRO A 198 -10.68 21.70 8.25
C PRO A 198 -9.35 21.94 7.50
N ALA A 199 -8.36 22.55 8.13
CA ALA A 199 -7.04 22.77 7.58
C ALA A 199 -6.05 21.64 7.90
N ASP A 200 -6.42 20.70 8.79
CA ASP A 200 -5.64 19.56 9.21
C ASP A 200 -6.41 18.26 8.94
N ASP A 201 -6.07 17.60 7.84
CA ASP A 201 -6.69 16.35 7.39
C ASP A 201 -6.20 15.12 8.19
N THR A 202 -5.46 15.31 9.25
CA THR A 202 -5.02 14.24 10.16
C THR A 202 -5.87 14.13 11.43
N THR A 203 -6.65 15.16 11.77
CA THR A 203 -7.44 15.23 13.02
C THR A 203 -8.90 14.81 12.79
N TYR A 204 -9.13 13.53 12.55
CA TYR A 204 -10.47 12.97 12.39
C TYR A 204 -11.36 13.20 13.60
N GLN A 205 -12.66 13.32 13.39
CA GLN A 205 -13.67 13.39 14.43
C GLN A 205 -14.31 12.02 14.67
N VAL A 206 -14.63 11.76 15.95
CA VAL A 206 -15.32 10.57 16.42
C VAL A 206 -16.46 10.96 17.37
N TYR A 207 -17.42 10.07 17.57
CA TYR A 207 -18.51 10.30 18.55
C TYR A 207 -18.17 9.61 19.88
N ASP A 208 -18.15 10.41 20.95
CA ASP A 208 -18.03 9.92 22.32
C ASP A 208 -19.40 9.63 22.92
N PRO A 209 -19.78 8.37 23.17
CA PRO A 209 -21.07 8.03 23.75
C PRO A 209 -21.22 8.44 25.22
N ALA A 210 -20.12 8.65 25.94
CA ALA A 210 -20.17 9.03 27.35
C ALA A 210 -20.58 10.48 27.55
N THR A 211 -20.06 11.38 26.72
CA THR A 211 -20.40 12.81 26.76
C THR A 211 -21.49 13.19 25.76
N LYS A 212 -21.81 12.30 24.82
CA LYS A 212 -22.71 12.53 23.68
C LYS A 212 -22.27 13.71 22.81
N THR A 213 -20.97 13.81 22.58
CA THR A 213 -20.40 14.90 21.78
C THR A 213 -19.47 14.35 20.71
N ILE A 214 -19.25 15.15 19.66
CA ILE A 214 -18.24 14.90 18.65
C ILE A 214 -16.93 15.49 19.17
N VAL A 215 -15.86 14.67 19.17
CA VAL A 215 -14.54 15.02 19.65
C VAL A 215 -13.46 14.61 18.65
N ALA A 216 -12.23 15.10 18.81
CA ALA A 216 -11.11 14.62 18.01
C ALA A 216 -10.79 13.17 18.38
N HIS A 217 -10.35 12.38 17.40
CA HIS A 217 -10.07 10.94 17.58
C HIS A 217 -8.96 10.66 18.60
N ASP A 218 -8.05 11.61 18.81
CA ASP A 218 -6.91 11.55 19.73
C ASP A 218 -7.25 12.11 21.14
N ALA A 219 -8.51 12.49 21.38
CA ALA A 219 -8.94 12.98 22.68
C ALA A 219 -8.79 11.90 23.77
N SER A 220 -8.19 12.28 24.90
CA SER A 220 -7.90 11.36 26.00
C SER A 220 -9.17 10.81 26.65
N GLY A 221 -9.22 9.49 26.90
CA GLY A 221 -10.28 8.84 27.65
C GLY A 221 -11.56 8.60 26.83
N VAL A 222 -11.51 8.77 25.53
CA VAL A 222 -12.63 8.50 24.63
C VAL A 222 -12.57 7.05 24.14
N THR A 223 -13.73 6.38 24.16
CA THR A 223 -13.94 5.10 23.47
C THR A 223 -15.06 5.31 22.48
N PRO A 224 -14.73 5.61 21.20
CA PRO A 224 -15.73 5.96 20.21
C PRO A 224 -16.61 4.76 19.81
N LEU A 225 -17.81 5.05 19.30
CA LEU A 225 -18.66 4.02 18.71
C LEU A 225 -18.17 3.67 17.29
N LEU A 226 -18.28 2.39 16.94
CA LEU A 226 -18.11 1.91 15.56
C LEU A 226 -19.33 2.22 14.68
N SER A 227 -20.50 2.42 15.26
CA SER A 227 -21.70 2.87 14.56
C SER A 227 -22.39 3.96 15.38
N VAL A 228 -22.77 5.02 14.72
CA VAL A 228 -23.58 6.11 15.29
C VAL A 228 -25.06 5.94 15.02
N GLU A 229 -25.47 4.80 14.47
CA GLU A 229 -26.86 4.48 14.20
C GLU A 229 -27.67 4.49 15.51
N GLY A 230 -28.80 5.18 15.52
CA GLY A 230 -29.63 5.33 16.74
C GLY A 230 -29.18 6.43 17.70
N THR A 231 -28.08 7.14 17.42
CA THR A 231 -27.67 8.34 18.18
C THR A 231 -28.30 9.62 17.62
N GLU A 232 -28.18 10.72 18.38
CA GLU A 232 -28.67 12.05 17.96
C GLU A 232 -27.97 12.60 16.72
N ILE A 233 -26.75 12.16 16.41
CA ILE A 233 -25.98 12.61 15.25
C ILE A 233 -26.20 11.74 14.00
N ALA A 234 -26.92 10.64 14.10
CA ALA A 234 -27.13 9.68 13.02
C ALA A 234 -27.75 10.26 11.73
N ASN A 235 -28.44 11.41 11.83
CA ASN A 235 -29.01 12.08 10.66
C ASN A 235 -27.96 12.82 9.81
N ASP A 236 -26.92 13.33 10.46
CA ASP A 236 -25.88 14.15 9.83
C ASP A 236 -24.58 13.35 9.55
N TYR A 237 -24.33 12.30 10.32
CA TYR A 237 -23.08 11.53 10.26
C TYR A 237 -23.30 10.03 10.10
N VAL A 238 -22.28 9.37 9.56
CA VAL A 238 -22.09 7.91 9.57
C VAL A 238 -20.60 7.64 9.91
N THR A 239 -20.29 6.49 10.44
CA THR A 239 -18.90 6.04 10.65
C THR A 239 -18.35 5.41 9.37
N ILE A 240 -17.04 5.29 9.27
CA ILE A 240 -16.37 4.56 8.16
C ILE A 240 -16.65 3.04 8.25
N TYR A 241 -16.90 2.52 9.44
CA TYR A 241 -17.22 1.10 9.74
C TYR A 241 -18.45 0.56 9.01
#